data_77575e8fe5762357354505356e9ee4a5
#
_entry.id   77575e8fe5762357354505356e9ee4a5
#
_cell.length_a   1.000
_cell.length_b   1.000
_cell.length_c   1.000
_cell.angle_alpha   90.00
_cell.angle_beta   90.00
_cell.angle_gamma   90.00
#
_symmetry.space_group_name_H-M   'P 1'
#
loop_
_entity.id
_entity.type
_entity.pdbx_description
1 polymer ?
#
loop_
_entity_poly.entity_id
_entity_poly.type
_entity_poly.pdbx_seq_one_letter_code
_entity_poly.pdbx_strand_id
1 'polypeptide(L)'
;MNHILTRGEDPKNIRILDIRAPTRTDLTQGPGKLAEFVRTDITDERSVIAGFTKQWPPAASRDSDITVFCTAANIRFHEKHPALVPLSAKVNVAGLDNVIKGSLACGATILIATSSGSVGVRSTRFLLAPWESEPKFFTQVLRDDGKESTRPYHTFSSNYGYTKMIGEVQVLGADKSSGAGGKTLRTGTIRPGNGVYGVGGDQVVEWYLKNPDTRITWMPNIVQNFISVENCSLAHLCYEQRLIELGHIARNPDIGGRSFIVTDAGPPVSYGDCCKAVEVLAEGNVKFQVLSPSLMLLLAHVVQMYYLATYFLSQSPNILLRAAGAFLPGLSYPVSNLQPSLWNLTNVHLIFDSSNARARPEAGGLGYEPLWTSLEGICQLMLDYQSRRVVDDAHSSGGQGSLATSGVPHAQAGVKRGLEKAGSIATHSLRIAK
;
A
#
# COMPACT_ATOMS: atom_id res chain seq x y z
N MET A 1 -2.12 12.85 -0.30
CA MET A 1 -2.36 14.21 -0.80
C MET A 1 -3.70 14.76 -0.30
N ASN A 2 -4.86 14.20 -0.69
CA ASN A 2 -6.16 14.76 -0.34
C ASN A 2 -6.33 15.01 1.17
N HIS A 3 -6.00 14.07 2.03
CA HIS A 3 -6.08 14.25 3.49
C HIS A 3 -5.17 15.38 4.00
N ILE A 4 -3.99 15.55 3.43
CA ILE A 4 -3.06 16.65 3.79
C ILE A 4 -3.67 17.99 3.42
N LEU A 5 -4.23 18.11 2.21
CA LEU A 5 -4.90 19.32 1.74
C LEU A 5 -6.19 19.60 2.54
N THR A 6 -6.96 18.57 2.88
CA THR A 6 -8.20 18.70 3.66
C THR A 6 -7.93 19.19 5.08
N ARG A 7 -6.80 18.83 5.69
CA ARG A 7 -6.42 19.37 7.02
C ARG A 7 -5.90 20.81 6.94
N GLY A 8 -5.80 21.41 5.75
CA GLY A 8 -5.48 22.83 5.55
C GLY A 8 -4.02 23.12 5.20
N GLU A 9 -3.22 22.09 4.87
CA GLU A 9 -1.84 22.31 4.44
C GLU A 9 -1.80 23.02 3.08
N ASP A 10 -0.94 24.06 2.96
CA ASP A 10 -0.73 24.75 1.69
C ASP A 10 -0.04 23.78 0.71
N PRO A 11 -0.62 23.51 -0.48
CA PRO A 11 -0.02 22.63 -1.47
C PRO A 11 1.39 23.08 -1.92
N LYS A 12 1.76 24.34 -1.76
CA LYS A 12 3.11 24.86 -2.05
C LYS A 12 4.16 24.35 -1.04
N ASN A 13 3.73 23.88 0.14
CA ASN A 13 4.59 23.22 1.12
C ASN A 13 4.74 21.71 0.85
N ILE A 14 4.18 21.20 -0.25
CA ILE A 14 4.20 19.79 -0.59
C ILE A 14 5.11 19.55 -1.78
N ARG A 15 6.05 18.61 -1.62
CA ARG A 15 6.92 18.12 -2.69
C ARG A 15 6.65 16.65 -2.95
N ILE A 16 6.41 16.30 -4.21
CA ILE A 16 6.22 14.94 -4.68
C ILE A 16 7.53 14.49 -5.33
N LEU A 17 8.13 13.42 -4.79
CA LEU A 17 9.34 12.78 -5.32
C LEU A 17 8.95 11.43 -5.92
N ASP A 18 9.03 11.26 -7.24
CA ASP A 18 8.71 10.01 -7.94
C ASP A 18 9.50 9.93 -9.25
N ILE A 19 9.68 8.70 -9.76
CA ILE A 19 10.28 8.47 -11.08
C ILE A 19 9.34 8.90 -12.22
N ARG A 20 8.04 8.97 -11.97
CA ARG A 20 7.00 9.34 -12.93
C ARG A 20 6.21 10.55 -12.46
N ALA A 21 5.94 11.45 -13.39
CA ALA A 21 5.06 12.59 -13.09
C ALA A 21 3.64 12.10 -12.71
N PRO A 22 2.95 12.81 -11.81
CA PRO A 22 1.57 12.50 -11.47
C PRO A 22 0.66 12.58 -12.72
N THR A 23 -0.22 11.59 -12.85
CA THR A 23 -1.21 11.53 -13.93
C THR A 23 -2.65 11.60 -13.43
N ARG A 24 -2.86 11.40 -12.13
CA ARG A 24 -4.18 11.44 -11.51
C ARG A 24 -4.75 12.85 -11.54
N THR A 25 -6.04 12.95 -11.78
CA THR A 25 -6.75 14.24 -11.90
C THR A 25 -6.63 15.11 -10.65
N ASP A 26 -6.69 14.49 -9.45
CA ASP A 26 -6.56 15.18 -8.17
C ASP A 26 -5.14 15.75 -7.89
N LEU A 27 -4.13 15.29 -8.66
CA LEU A 27 -2.76 15.80 -8.58
C LEU A 27 -2.39 16.71 -9.77
N THR A 28 -3.15 16.64 -10.87
CA THR A 28 -2.91 17.43 -12.08
C THR A 28 -3.87 18.61 -12.24
N GLN A 29 -4.93 18.63 -11.44
CA GLN A 29 -5.95 19.68 -11.41
C GLN A 29 -6.19 20.13 -9.96
N GLY A 30 -6.91 21.24 -9.78
CA GLY A 30 -7.23 21.76 -8.45
C GLY A 30 -6.00 22.11 -7.60
N PRO A 31 -6.12 22.11 -6.26
CA PRO A 31 -5.03 22.47 -5.34
C PRO A 31 -3.82 21.57 -5.44
N GLY A 32 -3.99 20.26 -5.68
CA GLY A 32 -2.90 19.30 -5.78
C GLY A 32 -1.89 19.62 -6.89
N LYS A 33 -2.30 20.34 -7.94
CA LYS A 33 -1.42 20.78 -9.03
C LYS A 33 -0.33 21.76 -8.56
N LEU A 34 -0.56 22.46 -7.45
CA LEU A 34 0.39 23.44 -6.91
C LEU A 34 1.53 22.80 -6.12
N ALA A 35 1.45 21.49 -5.82
CA ALA A 35 2.55 20.76 -5.20
C ALA A 35 3.74 20.65 -6.16
N GLU A 36 4.94 20.83 -5.64
CA GLU A 36 6.15 20.73 -6.44
C GLU A 36 6.45 19.26 -6.78
N PHE A 37 6.58 18.96 -8.08
CA PHE A 37 7.05 17.65 -8.53
C PHE A 37 8.56 17.69 -8.84
N VAL A 38 9.31 16.72 -8.30
CA VAL A 38 10.73 16.53 -8.62
C VAL A 38 10.93 15.06 -9.02
N ARG A 39 11.37 14.84 -10.26
CA ARG A 39 11.68 13.49 -10.73
C ARG A 39 12.85 12.92 -9.93
N THR A 40 12.60 11.83 -9.21
CA THR A 40 13.56 11.21 -8.30
C THR A 40 13.48 9.69 -8.39
N ASP A 41 14.61 9.04 -8.68
CA ASP A 41 14.75 7.59 -8.58
C ASP A 41 15.32 7.22 -7.21
N ILE A 42 14.54 6.57 -6.36
CA ILE A 42 15.00 6.19 -5.02
C ILE A 42 16.13 5.15 -5.05
N THR A 43 16.34 4.44 -6.16
CA THR A 43 17.44 3.48 -6.31
C THR A 43 18.79 4.15 -6.64
N ASP A 44 18.79 5.45 -6.89
CA ASP A 44 19.98 6.28 -7.09
C ASP A 44 20.13 7.29 -5.94
N GLU A 45 21.14 7.09 -5.11
CA GLU A 45 21.43 7.95 -3.95
C GLU A 45 21.58 9.41 -4.34
N ARG A 46 22.27 9.69 -5.46
CA ARG A 46 22.49 11.07 -5.94
C ARG A 46 21.17 11.74 -6.32
N SER A 47 20.29 10.99 -7.03
CA SER A 47 18.95 11.47 -7.39
C SER A 47 18.13 11.80 -6.14
N VAL A 48 18.20 10.96 -5.10
CA VAL A 48 17.49 11.16 -3.83
C VAL A 48 18.02 12.41 -3.11
N ILE A 49 19.34 12.48 -2.87
CA ILE A 49 19.93 13.64 -2.18
C ILE A 49 19.57 14.94 -2.91
N ALA A 50 19.72 14.98 -4.24
CA ALA A 50 19.36 16.16 -5.02
C ALA A 50 17.88 16.54 -4.91
N GLY A 51 16.97 15.56 -4.92
CA GLY A 51 15.53 15.80 -4.78
C GLY A 51 15.13 16.29 -3.38
N PHE A 52 15.72 15.71 -2.34
CA PHE A 52 15.42 16.07 -0.94
C PHE A 52 16.00 17.42 -0.56
N THR A 53 17.23 17.73 -0.99
CA THR A 53 17.92 18.99 -0.65
C THR A 53 17.65 20.11 -1.62
N LYS A 54 16.88 19.89 -2.69
CA LYS A 54 16.46 20.94 -3.61
C LYS A 54 15.82 22.09 -2.84
N GLN A 55 16.22 23.32 -3.14
CA GLN A 55 15.67 24.51 -2.52
C GLN A 55 14.15 24.55 -2.68
N TRP A 56 13.44 24.86 -1.60
CA TRP A 56 11.99 25.07 -1.64
C TRP A 56 11.61 26.31 -2.43
N PRO A 57 10.45 26.32 -3.10
CA PRO A 57 9.94 27.53 -3.74
C PRO A 57 9.86 28.71 -2.75
N PRO A 58 10.03 29.96 -3.21
CA PRO A 58 10.00 31.13 -2.32
C PRO A 58 8.67 31.32 -1.57
N ALA A 59 7.59 30.74 -2.09
CA ALA A 59 6.27 30.80 -1.48
C ALA A 59 6.03 29.72 -0.40
N ALA A 60 6.97 28.76 -0.24
CA ALA A 60 6.87 27.75 0.81
C ALA A 60 7.31 28.34 2.16
N SER A 61 6.73 27.81 3.25
CA SER A 61 7.14 28.15 4.61
C SER A 61 8.56 27.66 4.87
N ARG A 62 9.45 28.56 5.34
CA ARG A 62 10.87 28.24 5.56
C ARG A 62 11.15 27.71 6.96
N ASP A 63 10.25 27.95 7.92
CA ASP A 63 10.45 27.63 9.33
C ASP A 63 9.70 26.39 9.79
N SER A 64 9.09 25.65 8.84
CA SER A 64 8.33 24.45 9.13
C SER A 64 9.23 23.22 9.23
N ASP A 65 8.87 22.30 10.12
CA ASP A 65 9.46 20.97 10.15
C ASP A 65 9.05 20.15 8.91
N ILE A 66 9.95 19.29 8.46
CA ILE A 66 9.73 18.46 7.27
C ILE A 66 9.31 17.07 7.70
N THR A 67 8.11 16.64 7.26
CA THR A 67 7.65 15.26 7.32
C THR A 67 7.83 14.58 5.97
N VAL A 68 8.40 13.39 5.98
CA VAL A 68 8.57 12.52 4.81
C VAL A 68 7.63 11.33 4.91
N PHE A 69 6.76 11.15 3.92
CA PHE A 69 5.96 9.93 3.74
C PHE A 69 6.56 9.10 2.60
N CYS A 70 7.18 7.96 2.93
CA CYS A 70 7.74 7.05 1.93
C CYS A 70 6.76 5.92 1.61
N THR A 71 6.07 6.02 0.48
CA THR A 71 5.13 5.00 -0.01
C THR A 71 5.69 4.19 -1.18
N ALA A 72 6.90 4.52 -1.66
CA ALA A 72 7.52 3.85 -2.78
C ALA A 72 7.88 2.39 -2.45
N ALA A 73 7.52 1.46 -3.32
CA ALA A 73 7.85 0.05 -3.17
C ALA A 73 7.82 -0.68 -4.52
N ASN A 74 8.59 -1.77 -4.60
CA ASN A 74 8.47 -2.76 -5.67
C ASN A 74 7.69 -3.97 -5.14
N ILE A 75 6.44 -4.13 -5.63
CA ILE A 75 5.48 -5.12 -5.11
C ILE A 75 5.55 -6.39 -5.96
N ARG A 76 6.55 -7.25 -5.72
CA ARG A 76 6.75 -8.54 -6.40
C ARG A 76 6.39 -9.70 -5.47
N PHE A 77 5.15 -9.73 -5.01
CA PHE A 77 4.66 -10.72 -4.03
C PHE A 77 4.59 -12.14 -4.61
N HIS A 78 4.63 -12.30 -5.93
CA HIS A 78 4.59 -13.58 -6.62
C HIS A 78 5.95 -14.32 -6.62
N GLU A 79 7.04 -13.63 -6.31
CA GLU A 79 8.38 -14.20 -6.31
C GLU A 79 8.81 -14.71 -4.94
N LYS A 80 9.43 -15.90 -4.94
CA LYS A 80 10.03 -16.48 -3.73
C LYS A 80 11.43 -17.05 -3.95
N HIS A 81 11.87 -17.25 -5.18
CA HIS A 81 13.20 -17.81 -5.43
C HIS A 81 14.31 -16.85 -4.99
N PRO A 82 15.38 -17.32 -4.24
CA PRO A 82 16.42 -16.44 -3.70
C PRO A 82 17.13 -15.59 -4.75
N ALA A 83 17.37 -16.14 -5.96
CA ALA A 83 18.01 -15.41 -7.06
C ALA A 83 17.23 -14.15 -7.50
N LEU A 84 15.94 -14.05 -7.19
CA LEU A 84 15.07 -12.92 -7.52
C LEU A 84 15.01 -11.87 -6.41
N VAL A 85 15.55 -12.13 -5.21
CA VAL A 85 15.57 -11.19 -4.08
C VAL A 85 16.14 -9.82 -4.48
N PRO A 86 17.26 -9.75 -5.26
CA PRO A 86 17.83 -8.46 -5.66
C PRO A 86 16.87 -7.54 -6.42
N LEU A 87 15.89 -8.09 -7.16
CA LEU A 87 14.91 -7.33 -7.92
C LEU A 87 13.98 -6.52 -7.02
N SER A 88 13.58 -7.08 -5.88
CA SER A 88 12.80 -6.36 -4.87
C SER A 88 13.67 -5.54 -3.93
N ALA A 89 14.85 -6.05 -3.54
CA ALA A 89 15.74 -5.41 -2.59
C ALA A 89 16.29 -4.06 -3.10
N LYS A 90 16.50 -3.93 -4.42
CA LYS A 90 16.97 -2.68 -5.03
C LYS A 90 16.10 -1.47 -4.64
N VAL A 91 14.78 -1.64 -4.61
CA VAL A 91 13.82 -0.58 -4.24
C VAL A 91 13.50 -0.64 -2.75
N ASN A 92 13.10 -1.80 -2.23
CA ASN A 92 12.54 -1.93 -0.90
C ASN A 92 13.59 -1.86 0.23
N VAL A 93 14.87 -2.06 -0.09
CA VAL A 93 15.98 -2.02 0.87
C VAL A 93 16.92 -0.88 0.53
N ALA A 94 17.64 -0.95 -0.60
CA ALA A 94 18.61 0.08 -0.96
C ALA A 94 17.95 1.43 -1.26
N GLY A 95 16.78 1.43 -1.94
CA GLY A 95 16.02 2.64 -2.20
C GLY A 95 15.51 3.29 -0.90
N LEU A 96 15.06 2.50 0.06
CA LEU A 96 14.59 3.02 1.33
C LEU A 96 15.75 3.55 2.20
N ASP A 97 16.93 2.93 2.15
CA ASP A 97 18.16 3.46 2.77
C ASP A 97 18.51 4.83 2.21
N ASN A 98 18.42 5.01 0.89
CA ASN A 98 18.64 6.31 0.26
C ASN A 98 17.60 7.35 0.72
N VAL A 99 16.33 6.96 0.91
CA VAL A 99 15.31 7.87 1.46
C VAL A 99 15.64 8.28 2.89
N ILE A 100 16.14 7.38 3.74
CA ILE A 100 16.61 7.72 5.09
C ILE A 100 17.75 8.73 5.01
N LYS A 101 18.76 8.50 4.16
CA LYS A 101 19.88 9.44 3.94
C LYS A 101 19.37 10.80 3.44
N GLY A 102 18.45 10.82 2.48
CA GLY A 102 17.82 12.03 1.96
C GLY A 102 17.09 12.82 3.04
N SER A 103 16.33 12.11 3.90
CA SER A 103 15.61 12.70 5.03
C SER A 103 16.58 13.36 6.03
N LEU A 104 17.67 12.68 6.37
CA LEU A 104 18.71 13.26 7.23
C LEU A 104 19.40 14.47 6.57
N ALA A 105 19.71 14.39 5.27
CA ALA A 105 20.40 15.45 4.54
C ALA A 105 19.54 16.72 4.38
N CYS A 106 18.21 16.62 4.26
CA CYS A 106 17.34 17.79 4.21
C CYS A 106 16.89 18.30 5.59
N GLY A 107 17.32 17.66 6.68
CA GLY A 107 16.91 18.02 8.04
C GLY A 107 15.43 17.70 8.34
N ALA A 108 14.89 16.63 7.77
CA ALA A 108 13.56 16.16 8.11
C ALA A 108 13.49 15.73 9.58
N THR A 109 12.39 16.05 10.24
CA THR A 109 12.14 15.68 11.64
C THR A 109 11.30 14.40 11.77
N ILE A 110 10.56 14.03 10.74
CA ILE A 110 9.71 12.84 10.72
C ILE A 110 9.87 12.08 9.39
N LEU A 111 10.02 10.75 9.49
CA LEU A 111 9.92 9.82 8.36
C LEU A 111 8.97 8.68 8.71
N ILE A 112 7.87 8.58 7.97
CA ILE A 112 6.94 7.46 8.08
C ILE A 112 6.95 6.68 6.76
N ALA A 113 7.33 5.40 6.84
CA ALA A 113 7.36 4.55 5.66
C ALA A 113 6.18 3.56 5.66
N THR A 114 5.59 3.36 4.49
CA THR A 114 4.64 2.27 4.28
C THR A 114 5.39 0.96 4.18
N SER A 115 5.27 0.13 5.21
CA SER A 115 5.72 -1.26 5.21
C SER A 115 4.66 -2.17 4.56
N SER A 116 4.40 -3.33 5.09
CA SER A 116 3.37 -4.25 4.59
C SER A 116 2.98 -5.27 5.64
N GLY A 117 1.71 -5.64 5.72
CA GLY A 117 1.26 -6.79 6.47
C GLY A 117 1.91 -8.10 6.02
N SER A 118 2.37 -8.18 4.75
CA SER A 118 3.11 -9.33 4.22
C SER A 118 4.41 -9.64 4.97
N VAL A 119 4.95 -8.70 5.73
CA VAL A 119 6.09 -8.92 6.65
C VAL A 119 5.78 -10.03 7.66
N GLY A 120 4.55 -10.08 8.17
CA GLY A 120 4.10 -11.09 9.12
C GLY A 120 3.77 -12.45 8.50
N VAL A 121 3.41 -12.50 7.21
CA VAL A 121 2.87 -13.70 6.56
C VAL A 121 3.92 -14.81 6.44
N ARG A 122 3.57 -16.00 6.95
CA ARG A 122 4.40 -17.19 6.87
C ARG A 122 4.09 -18.00 5.62
N SER A 123 5.12 -18.67 5.12
CA SER A 123 4.98 -19.63 4.02
C SER A 123 4.19 -20.85 4.46
N THR A 124 3.28 -21.30 3.60
CA THR A 124 2.43 -22.47 3.79
C THR A 124 2.74 -23.52 2.73
N ARG A 125 2.61 -24.79 3.11
CA ARG A 125 2.70 -25.94 2.20
C ARG A 125 1.30 -26.49 1.97
N PHE A 126 0.80 -26.41 0.75
CA PHE A 126 -0.57 -26.84 0.39
C PHE A 126 -0.67 -28.33 0.02
N LEU A 127 0.44 -28.98 -0.33
CA LEU A 127 0.47 -30.43 -0.50
C LEU A 127 0.54 -31.09 0.87
N LEU A 128 -0.55 -31.74 1.26
CA LEU A 128 -0.68 -32.41 2.55
C LEU A 128 -0.15 -33.84 2.50
N ALA A 129 0.47 -34.28 3.60
CA ALA A 129 0.70 -35.70 3.85
C ALA A 129 -0.63 -36.38 4.22
N PRO A 130 -0.77 -37.73 4.04
CA PRO A 130 -2.04 -38.42 4.30
C PRO A 130 -2.60 -38.30 5.73
N TRP A 131 -1.75 -37.94 6.69
CA TRP A 131 -2.10 -37.74 8.10
C TRP A 131 -2.36 -36.28 8.49
N GLU A 132 -2.23 -35.35 7.56
CA GLU A 132 -2.49 -33.92 7.78
C GLU A 132 -3.92 -33.57 7.34
N SER A 133 -4.69 -32.89 8.17
CA SER A 133 -6.04 -32.44 7.87
C SER A 133 -6.10 -31.07 7.22
N GLU A 134 -5.12 -30.20 7.53
CA GLU A 134 -5.05 -28.83 6.99
C GLU A 134 -3.59 -28.36 6.81
N PRO A 135 -3.34 -27.39 5.94
CA PRO A 135 -2.02 -26.81 5.79
C PRO A 135 -1.53 -26.12 7.05
N LYS A 136 -0.27 -26.35 7.43
CA LYS A 136 0.35 -25.60 8.53
C LYS A 136 0.33 -24.10 8.22
N PHE A 137 -0.06 -23.27 9.18
CA PHE A 137 -0.26 -21.82 9.02
C PHE A 137 -1.38 -21.46 8.02
N PHE A 138 -2.41 -22.29 7.91
CA PHE A 138 -3.58 -21.99 7.10
C PHE A 138 -4.38 -20.80 7.66
N THR A 139 -4.42 -20.65 8.97
CA THR A 139 -4.93 -19.47 9.67
C THR A 139 -3.78 -18.79 10.42
N GLN A 140 -3.59 -17.49 10.18
CA GLN A 140 -2.53 -16.69 10.78
C GLN A 140 -3.10 -15.44 11.42
N VAL A 141 -2.83 -15.24 12.70
CA VAL A 141 -3.07 -13.97 13.39
C VAL A 141 -1.76 -13.21 13.42
N LEU A 142 -1.74 -12.06 12.74
CA LEU A 142 -0.56 -11.24 12.52
C LEU A 142 -0.56 -10.05 13.49
N ARG A 143 0.58 -9.83 14.16
CA ARG A 143 0.78 -8.75 15.13
C ARG A 143 2.02 -7.94 14.78
N ASP A 144 2.06 -6.73 15.27
CA ASP A 144 3.20 -5.80 15.12
C ASP A 144 4.16 -5.88 16.33
N ASP A 145 4.50 -7.12 16.75
CA ASP A 145 5.37 -7.39 17.91
C ASP A 145 6.87 -7.48 17.56
N GLY A 146 7.24 -7.23 16.31
CA GLY A 146 8.62 -7.15 15.83
C GLY A 146 9.35 -8.50 15.69
N LYS A 147 8.71 -9.62 15.97
CA LYS A 147 9.33 -10.96 15.90
C LYS A 147 9.75 -11.39 14.50
N GLU A 148 9.26 -10.71 13.48
CA GLU A 148 9.58 -11.02 12.09
C GLU A 148 11.03 -10.74 11.73
N SER A 149 11.67 -9.76 12.39
CA SER A 149 13.04 -9.34 12.09
C SER A 149 14.09 -10.46 12.30
N THR A 150 13.79 -11.42 13.13
CA THR A 150 14.68 -12.56 13.43
C THR A 150 14.35 -13.84 12.65
N ARG A 151 13.31 -13.79 11.78
CA ARG A 151 12.88 -14.99 11.04
C ARG A 151 13.82 -15.31 9.87
N PRO A 152 14.12 -16.61 9.64
CA PRO A 152 14.87 -17.04 8.47
C PRO A 152 14.11 -16.74 7.17
N TYR A 153 14.83 -16.41 6.10
CA TYR A 153 14.29 -16.08 4.77
C TYR A 153 13.22 -17.07 4.27
N HIS A 154 13.47 -18.37 4.38
CA HIS A 154 12.58 -19.41 3.84
C HIS A 154 11.18 -19.41 4.47
N THR A 155 11.01 -18.79 5.65
CA THR A 155 9.73 -18.73 6.37
C THR A 155 8.81 -17.64 5.85
N PHE A 156 9.32 -16.64 5.13
CA PHE A 156 8.50 -15.61 4.52
C PHE A 156 7.71 -16.17 3.33
N SER A 157 6.53 -15.63 3.10
CA SER A 157 5.66 -16.03 1.99
C SER A 157 6.21 -15.63 0.61
N SER A 158 7.01 -14.57 0.53
CA SER A 158 7.54 -14.01 -0.71
C SER A 158 8.81 -13.19 -0.49
N ASN A 159 9.54 -12.92 -1.59
CA ASN A 159 10.66 -11.97 -1.59
C ASN A 159 10.22 -10.56 -1.21
N TYR A 160 9.00 -10.18 -1.59
CA TYR A 160 8.42 -8.90 -1.21
C TYR A 160 8.31 -8.75 0.31
N GLY A 161 7.67 -9.72 0.99
CA GLY A 161 7.54 -9.68 2.46
C GLY A 161 8.90 -9.65 3.15
N TYR A 162 9.88 -10.43 2.67
CA TYR A 162 11.23 -10.44 3.20
C TYR A 162 11.94 -9.10 3.03
N THR A 163 11.92 -8.51 1.83
CA THR A 163 12.59 -7.23 1.57
C THR A 163 11.92 -6.05 2.25
N LYS A 164 10.58 -6.09 2.40
CA LYS A 164 9.85 -5.09 3.20
C LYS A 164 10.23 -5.16 4.68
N MET A 165 10.44 -6.37 5.23
CA MET A 165 10.94 -6.54 6.60
C MET A 165 12.32 -5.91 6.78
N ILE A 166 13.26 -6.14 5.86
CA ILE A 166 14.60 -5.55 5.95
C ILE A 166 14.51 -4.01 5.91
N GLY A 167 13.78 -3.46 4.95
CA GLY A 167 13.59 -2.01 4.85
C GLY A 167 12.90 -1.42 6.08
N GLU A 168 11.93 -2.12 6.66
CA GLU A 168 11.29 -1.71 7.90
C GLU A 168 12.30 -1.61 9.05
N VAL A 169 13.14 -2.63 9.24
CA VAL A 169 14.19 -2.62 10.28
C VAL A 169 15.14 -1.43 10.11
N GLN A 170 15.48 -1.06 8.85
CA GLN A 170 16.30 0.12 8.57
C GLN A 170 15.61 1.42 9.04
N VAL A 171 14.32 1.60 8.70
CA VAL A 171 13.55 2.79 9.11
C VAL A 171 13.44 2.88 10.63
N LEU A 172 13.07 1.78 11.30
CA LEU A 172 12.93 1.74 12.75
C LEU A 172 14.28 2.00 13.45
N GLY A 173 15.38 1.48 12.90
CA GLY A 173 16.73 1.71 13.41
C GLY A 173 17.26 3.14 13.20
N ALA A 174 16.65 3.91 12.30
CA ALA A 174 17.00 5.30 12.07
C ALA A 174 16.31 6.28 13.03
N ASP A 175 15.43 5.80 13.92
CA ASP A 175 14.78 6.67 14.92
C ASP A 175 15.83 7.33 15.83
N LYS A 176 15.64 8.61 16.11
CA LYS A 176 16.54 9.46 16.90
C LYS A 176 17.91 9.73 16.25
N SER A 177 18.08 9.46 14.96
CA SER A 177 19.30 9.84 14.22
C SER A 177 19.39 11.35 14.05
N SER A 178 20.62 11.87 14.12
CA SER A 178 20.90 13.31 13.90
C SER A 178 20.99 13.62 12.41
N GLY A 179 20.21 14.59 11.95
CA GLY A 179 20.20 15.10 10.58
C GLY A 179 20.82 16.49 10.44
N ALA A 180 20.74 17.04 9.23
CA ALA A 180 21.21 18.38 8.93
C ALA A 180 20.57 19.44 9.83
N GLY A 181 21.31 20.49 10.16
CA GLY A 181 20.85 21.55 11.05
C GLY A 181 20.69 21.12 12.51
N GLY A 182 21.26 19.98 12.92
CA GLY A 182 21.13 19.44 14.28
C GLY A 182 19.74 18.91 14.62
N LYS A 183 18.85 18.74 13.60
CA LYS A 183 17.51 18.19 13.79
C LYS A 183 17.56 16.69 14.04
N THR A 184 16.68 16.21 14.90
CA THR A 184 16.54 14.77 15.21
C THR A 184 15.44 14.15 14.35
N LEU A 185 15.75 13.12 13.60
CA LEU A 185 14.79 12.36 12.80
C LEU A 185 14.01 11.38 13.70
N ARG A 186 12.70 11.47 13.68
CA ARG A 186 11.79 10.48 14.29
C ARG A 186 11.21 9.60 13.19
N THR A 187 11.18 8.31 13.41
CA THR A 187 10.75 7.39 12.35
C THR A 187 9.67 6.44 12.81
N GLY A 188 8.96 5.87 11.83
CA GLY A 188 8.03 4.80 12.06
C GLY A 188 7.52 4.15 10.77
N THR A 189 6.81 3.04 10.92
CA THR A 189 6.24 2.35 9.77
C THR A 189 4.79 1.97 9.98
N ILE A 190 4.03 2.01 8.89
CA ILE A 190 2.66 1.50 8.81
C ILE A 190 2.67 0.18 8.04
N ARG A 191 2.06 -0.86 8.59
CA ARG A 191 1.85 -2.18 7.97
C ARG A 191 0.39 -2.31 7.54
N PRO A 192 0.01 -1.94 6.32
CA PRO A 192 -1.35 -2.13 5.82
C PRO A 192 -1.74 -3.60 5.80
N GLY A 193 -2.98 -3.90 6.12
CA GLY A 193 -3.59 -5.21 5.93
C GLY A 193 -3.48 -5.68 4.48
N ASN A 194 -3.69 -6.98 4.25
CA ASN A 194 -3.50 -7.54 2.91
C ASN A 194 -4.62 -7.14 1.96
N GLY A 195 -4.18 -6.56 0.82
CA GLY A 195 -5.05 -5.94 -0.16
C GLY A 195 -5.39 -4.49 0.19
N VAL A 196 -4.43 -3.58 -0.09
CA VAL A 196 -4.76 -2.15 -0.17
C VAL A 196 -5.58 -1.95 -1.43
N TYR A 197 -6.79 -1.41 -1.28
CA TYR A 197 -7.69 -1.13 -2.39
C TYR A 197 -8.08 0.35 -2.43
N GLY A 198 -8.48 0.82 -3.60
CA GLY A 198 -8.90 2.20 -3.82
C GLY A 198 -8.57 2.71 -5.21
N VAL A 199 -8.92 3.96 -5.44
CA VAL A 199 -8.73 4.62 -6.73
C VAL A 199 -7.25 4.75 -7.07
N GLY A 200 -6.87 4.28 -8.26
CA GLY A 200 -5.52 4.49 -8.78
C GLY A 200 -4.74 3.21 -9.14
N GLY A 201 -5.43 2.10 -9.32
CA GLY A 201 -4.84 0.88 -9.85
C GLY A 201 -4.61 -0.21 -8.80
N ASP A 202 -5.57 -0.40 -7.89
CA ASP A 202 -5.54 -1.54 -6.99
C ASP A 202 -5.72 -2.87 -7.71
N GLN A 203 -5.28 -3.96 -7.08
CA GLN A 203 -5.35 -5.33 -7.61
C GLN A 203 -6.48 -6.15 -6.97
N VAL A 204 -7.29 -5.54 -6.11
CA VAL A 204 -8.35 -6.22 -5.35
C VAL A 204 -9.72 -6.03 -6.00
N VAL A 205 -10.06 -4.80 -6.39
CA VAL A 205 -11.37 -4.45 -6.94
C VAL A 205 -11.26 -3.72 -8.27
N GLU A 206 -10.56 -2.60 -8.34
CA GLU A 206 -10.50 -1.76 -9.55
C GLU A 206 -9.93 -2.53 -10.76
N TRP A 207 -8.99 -3.44 -10.51
CA TRP A 207 -8.42 -4.28 -11.57
C TRP A 207 -9.49 -5.15 -12.25
N TYR A 208 -10.39 -5.78 -11.48
CA TYR A 208 -11.49 -6.59 -12.03
C TYR A 208 -12.51 -5.75 -12.79
N LEU A 209 -12.71 -4.50 -12.39
CA LEU A 209 -13.62 -3.59 -13.09
C LEU A 209 -13.07 -3.18 -14.46
N LYS A 210 -11.75 -3.00 -14.56
CA LYS A 210 -11.07 -2.63 -15.80
C LYS A 210 -10.84 -3.80 -16.75
N ASN A 211 -10.87 -5.05 -16.25
CA ASN A 211 -10.54 -6.26 -17.01
C ASN A 211 -11.68 -7.28 -16.93
N PRO A 212 -12.80 -7.06 -17.65
CA PRO A 212 -14.00 -7.88 -17.54
C PRO A 212 -13.81 -9.37 -17.86
N ASP A 213 -12.88 -9.70 -18.74
CA ASP A 213 -12.62 -11.08 -19.17
C ASP A 213 -11.86 -11.93 -18.14
N THR A 214 -11.40 -11.32 -17.05
CA THR A 214 -10.58 -11.97 -16.02
C THR A 214 -11.26 -12.07 -14.66
N ARG A 215 -12.59 -12.03 -14.64
CA ARG A 215 -13.38 -12.11 -13.41
C ARG A 215 -13.48 -13.55 -12.91
N ILE A 216 -12.35 -14.06 -12.45
CA ILE A 216 -12.22 -15.39 -11.86
C ILE A 216 -11.76 -15.29 -10.41
N THR A 217 -12.24 -16.20 -9.58
CA THR A 217 -11.76 -16.39 -8.22
C THR A 217 -11.57 -17.88 -7.94
N TRP A 218 -10.65 -18.22 -7.03
CA TRP A 218 -10.43 -19.59 -6.56
C TRP A 218 -10.41 -19.68 -5.05
N MET A 219 -10.67 -18.56 -4.37
CA MET A 219 -10.52 -18.40 -2.92
C MET A 219 -11.72 -17.71 -2.26
N PRO A 220 -12.98 -17.97 -2.65
CA PRO A 220 -14.12 -17.19 -2.17
C PRO A 220 -14.30 -17.27 -0.64
N ASN A 221 -13.91 -18.38 -0.01
CA ASN A 221 -14.10 -18.61 1.43
C ASN A 221 -12.93 -18.16 2.29
N ILE A 222 -11.86 -17.63 1.70
CA ILE A 222 -10.69 -17.15 2.45
C ILE A 222 -10.99 -15.78 3.02
N VAL A 223 -10.76 -15.64 4.33
CA VAL A 223 -11.03 -14.44 5.12
C VAL A 223 -9.74 -13.67 5.36
N GLN A 224 -9.78 -12.35 5.11
CA GLN A 224 -8.65 -11.46 5.34
C GLN A 224 -9.11 -10.07 5.76
N ASN A 225 -8.24 -9.32 6.44
CA ASN A 225 -8.44 -7.88 6.64
C ASN A 225 -7.86 -7.12 5.45
N PHE A 226 -8.69 -6.34 4.79
CA PHE A 226 -8.31 -5.39 3.77
C PHE A 226 -8.15 -3.99 4.37
N ILE A 227 -7.65 -3.04 3.58
CA ILE A 227 -7.61 -1.64 3.95
C ILE A 227 -7.78 -0.75 2.72
N SER A 228 -8.67 0.22 2.82
CA SER A 228 -8.79 1.25 1.79
C SER A 228 -7.57 2.18 1.79
N VAL A 229 -7.24 2.75 0.63
CA VAL A 229 -6.15 3.73 0.51
C VAL A 229 -6.38 4.95 1.39
N GLU A 230 -7.64 5.34 1.61
CA GLU A 230 -8.03 6.45 2.48
C GLU A 230 -7.74 6.12 3.94
N ASN A 231 -8.19 4.95 4.43
CA ASN A 231 -7.90 4.49 5.78
C ASN A 231 -6.39 4.34 6.02
N CYS A 232 -5.66 3.79 5.03
CA CYS A 232 -4.21 3.69 5.10
C CYS A 232 -3.55 5.06 5.18
N SER A 233 -3.98 6.03 4.36
CA SER A 233 -3.49 7.41 4.40
C SER A 233 -3.78 8.10 5.74
N LEU A 234 -4.98 7.90 6.31
CA LEU A 234 -5.34 8.43 7.62
C LEU A 234 -4.41 7.90 8.73
N ALA A 235 -4.09 6.60 8.69
CA ALA A 235 -3.17 6.01 9.67
C ALA A 235 -1.77 6.64 9.64
N HIS A 236 -1.26 7.02 8.44
CA HIS A 236 -0.01 7.74 8.32
C HIS A 236 -0.08 9.12 8.98
N LEU A 237 -1.20 9.84 8.81
CA LEU A 237 -1.38 11.15 9.45
C LEU A 237 -1.57 11.04 10.97
N CYS A 238 -2.25 10.00 11.45
CA CYS A 238 -2.32 9.73 12.90
C CYS A 238 -0.91 9.50 13.47
N TYR A 239 -0.06 8.74 12.77
CA TYR A 239 1.30 8.50 13.23
C TYR A 239 2.14 9.79 13.21
N GLU A 240 2.06 10.57 12.14
CA GLU A 240 2.70 11.88 12.05
C GLU A 240 2.32 12.75 13.26
N GLN A 241 1.01 12.89 13.51
CA GLN A 241 0.50 13.69 14.64
C GLN A 241 1.09 13.23 15.97
N ARG A 242 1.16 11.93 16.19
CA ARG A 242 1.74 11.35 17.41
C ARG A 242 3.23 11.66 17.55
N LEU A 243 4.01 11.66 16.45
CA LEU A 243 5.43 12.01 16.48
C LEU A 243 5.65 13.52 16.69
N ILE A 244 4.79 14.37 16.13
CA ILE A 244 4.80 15.83 16.38
C ILE A 244 4.55 16.12 17.87
N GLU A 245 3.56 15.47 18.47
CA GLU A 245 3.19 15.67 19.89
C GLU A 245 4.35 15.36 20.84
N LEU A 246 5.22 14.40 20.51
CA LEU A 246 6.40 14.07 21.34
C LEU A 246 7.38 15.24 21.51
N GLY A 247 7.40 16.17 20.54
CA GLY A 247 8.21 17.39 20.63
C GLY A 247 7.59 18.47 21.54
N HIS A 248 6.28 18.38 21.84
CA HIS A 248 5.54 19.44 22.54
C HIS A 248 4.88 18.99 23.85
N ILE A 249 4.46 17.72 23.96
CA ILE A 249 3.67 17.20 25.09
C ILE A 249 4.26 15.87 25.55
N ALA A 250 5.07 15.89 26.60
CA ALA A 250 5.72 14.71 27.18
C ALA A 250 4.77 13.74 27.93
N ARG A 251 3.45 13.82 27.73
CA ARG A 251 2.46 13.03 28.49
C ARG A 251 2.20 11.64 27.93
N ASN A 252 2.33 11.48 26.60
CA ASN A 252 2.04 10.22 25.94
C ASN A 252 3.32 9.39 25.75
N PRO A 253 3.24 8.05 25.76
CA PRO A 253 4.39 7.18 25.51
C PRO A 253 5.07 7.49 24.17
N ASP A 254 6.41 7.40 24.14
CA ASP A 254 7.20 7.51 22.91
C ASP A 254 6.93 6.31 22.00
N ILE A 255 6.45 6.59 20.79
CA ILE A 255 6.12 5.58 19.79
C ILE A 255 7.03 5.63 18.55
N GLY A 256 8.07 6.46 18.57
CA GLY A 256 9.07 6.47 17.50
C GLY A 256 9.83 5.14 17.43
N GLY A 257 10.26 4.75 16.24
CA GLY A 257 10.91 3.48 16.01
C GLY A 257 9.99 2.26 16.12
N ARG A 258 8.66 2.42 15.97
CA ARG A 258 7.68 1.32 16.00
C ARG A 258 7.00 1.11 14.65
N SER A 259 6.48 -0.09 14.45
CA SER A 259 5.56 -0.41 13.35
C SER A 259 4.15 -0.60 13.89
N PHE A 260 3.14 -0.25 13.07
CA PHE A 260 1.73 -0.43 13.41
C PHE A 260 0.98 -1.13 12.27
N ILE A 261 0.28 -2.20 12.59
CA ILE A 261 -0.66 -2.85 11.68
C ILE A 261 -1.95 -2.01 11.64
N VAL A 262 -2.43 -1.77 10.42
CA VAL A 262 -3.67 -1.01 10.18
C VAL A 262 -4.60 -1.74 9.22
N THR A 263 -5.90 -1.69 9.50
CA THR A 263 -6.96 -2.34 8.72
C THR A 263 -8.17 -1.42 8.63
N ASP A 264 -9.10 -1.73 7.74
CA ASP A 264 -10.43 -1.13 7.76
C ASP A 264 -11.18 -1.44 9.08
N ALA A 265 -12.29 -0.75 9.32
CA ALA A 265 -13.16 -1.03 10.44
C ALA A 265 -13.85 -2.40 10.32
N GLY A 266 -14.38 -2.89 11.44
CA GLY A 266 -15.17 -4.11 11.50
C GLY A 266 -14.35 -5.41 11.42
N PRO A 267 -15.04 -6.54 11.26
CA PRO A 267 -14.41 -7.85 11.14
C PRO A 267 -13.76 -8.03 9.77
N PRO A 268 -12.81 -8.99 9.66
CA PRO A 268 -12.27 -9.37 8.37
C PRO A 268 -13.37 -9.96 7.49
N VAL A 269 -13.27 -9.76 6.17
CA VAL A 269 -14.24 -10.24 5.18
C VAL A 269 -13.62 -11.30 4.28
N SER A 270 -14.46 -12.13 3.63
CA SER A 270 -13.97 -13.09 2.65
C SER A 270 -13.78 -12.43 1.26
N TYR A 271 -12.92 -13.03 0.43
CA TYR A 271 -12.87 -12.63 -0.99
C TYR A 271 -14.22 -12.79 -1.69
N GLY A 272 -15.02 -13.79 -1.28
CA GLY A 272 -16.37 -13.98 -1.80
C GLY A 272 -17.32 -12.83 -1.46
N ASP A 273 -17.22 -12.26 -0.24
CA ASP A 273 -17.99 -11.07 0.14
C ASP A 273 -17.62 -9.88 -0.73
N CYS A 274 -16.32 -9.67 -0.98
CA CYS A 274 -15.84 -8.62 -1.88
C CYS A 274 -16.36 -8.82 -3.32
N CYS A 275 -16.25 -10.03 -3.86
CA CYS A 275 -16.77 -10.36 -5.19
C CYS A 275 -18.29 -10.14 -5.25
N LYS A 276 -19.02 -10.55 -4.22
CA LYS A 276 -20.49 -10.40 -4.15
C LYS A 276 -20.90 -8.94 -4.08
N ALA A 277 -20.19 -8.11 -3.32
CA ALA A 277 -20.42 -6.66 -3.27
C ALA A 277 -20.27 -6.04 -4.67
N VAL A 278 -19.21 -6.39 -5.40
CA VAL A 278 -18.99 -5.93 -6.78
C VAL A 278 -20.09 -6.40 -7.73
N GLU A 279 -20.52 -7.68 -7.65
CA GLU A 279 -21.61 -8.23 -8.47
C GLU A 279 -22.93 -7.49 -8.26
N VAL A 280 -23.28 -7.22 -7.01
CA VAL A 280 -24.52 -6.53 -6.64
C VAL A 280 -24.50 -5.08 -7.13
N LEU A 281 -23.41 -4.37 -6.90
CA LEU A 281 -23.27 -2.97 -7.28
C LEU A 281 -23.12 -2.76 -8.79
N ALA A 282 -22.69 -3.78 -9.52
CA ALA A 282 -22.65 -3.76 -10.98
C ALA A 282 -23.97 -4.19 -11.64
N GLU A 283 -25.05 -4.31 -10.86
CA GLU A 283 -26.42 -4.63 -11.35
C GLU A 283 -26.48 -5.88 -12.24
N GLY A 284 -25.68 -6.91 -11.90
CA GLY A 284 -25.62 -8.17 -12.64
C GLY A 284 -24.75 -8.15 -13.91
N ASN A 285 -24.17 -7.01 -14.28
CA ASN A 285 -23.25 -6.91 -15.42
C ASN A 285 -21.87 -7.54 -15.14
N VAL A 286 -21.62 -7.92 -13.88
CA VAL A 286 -20.38 -8.56 -13.41
C VAL A 286 -20.74 -9.86 -12.73
N LYS A 287 -20.09 -10.96 -13.12
CA LYS A 287 -20.18 -12.26 -12.44
C LYS A 287 -18.80 -12.86 -12.32
N PHE A 288 -18.46 -13.36 -11.14
CA PHE A 288 -17.22 -14.07 -10.91
C PHE A 288 -17.38 -15.57 -11.14
N GLN A 289 -16.45 -16.17 -11.89
CA GLN A 289 -16.37 -17.61 -12.06
C GLN A 289 -15.46 -18.21 -11.01
N VAL A 290 -15.92 -19.23 -10.31
CA VAL A 290 -15.13 -19.95 -9.32
C VAL A 290 -14.38 -21.10 -9.99
N LEU A 291 -13.06 -21.05 -9.96
CA LEU A 291 -12.18 -22.09 -10.49
C LEU A 291 -11.68 -23.00 -9.36
N SER A 292 -11.30 -24.24 -9.72
CA SER A 292 -10.70 -25.17 -8.77
C SER A 292 -9.38 -24.65 -8.22
N PRO A 293 -9.23 -24.45 -6.88
CA PRO A 293 -7.98 -24.02 -6.29
C PRO A 293 -6.79 -24.94 -6.63
N SER A 294 -7.01 -26.26 -6.61
CA SER A 294 -5.97 -27.25 -6.88
C SER A 294 -5.44 -27.17 -8.32
N LEU A 295 -6.35 -27.00 -9.30
CA LEU A 295 -5.96 -26.80 -10.70
C LEU A 295 -5.18 -25.51 -10.88
N MET A 296 -5.62 -24.42 -10.25
CA MET A 296 -4.94 -23.13 -10.30
C MET A 296 -3.56 -23.20 -9.64
N LEU A 297 -3.39 -23.96 -8.54
CA LEU A 297 -2.09 -24.18 -7.91
C LEU A 297 -1.14 -24.96 -8.83
N LEU A 298 -1.63 -26.00 -9.50
CA LEU A 298 -0.83 -26.73 -10.49
C LEU A 298 -0.36 -25.80 -11.61
N LEU A 299 -1.27 -24.99 -12.15
CA LEU A 299 -0.93 -24.00 -13.16
C LEU A 299 0.10 -22.98 -12.65
N ALA A 300 -0.03 -22.55 -11.40
CA ALA A 300 0.94 -21.64 -10.77
C ALA A 300 2.36 -22.24 -10.71
N HIS A 301 2.51 -23.52 -10.46
CA HIS A 301 3.81 -24.20 -10.51
C HIS A 301 4.38 -24.23 -11.94
N VAL A 302 3.55 -24.49 -12.95
CA VAL A 302 3.97 -24.43 -14.36
C VAL A 302 4.43 -23.01 -14.73
N VAL A 303 3.66 -22.00 -14.36
CA VAL A 303 4.01 -20.59 -14.58
C VAL A 303 5.33 -20.24 -13.90
N GLN A 304 5.53 -20.68 -12.65
CA GLN A 304 6.78 -20.45 -11.92
C GLN A 304 7.98 -21.11 -12.60
N MET A 305 7.84 -22.36 -13.04
CA MET A 305 8.91 -23.07 -13.73
C MET A 305 9.32 -22.35 -15.02
N TYR A 306 8.33 -21.93 -15.81
CA TYR A 306 8.59 -21.14 -17.02
C TYR A 306 9.26 -19.80 -16.69
N TYR A 307 8.74 -19.08 -15.69
CA TYR A 307 9.28 -17.80 -15.24
C TYR A 307 10.75 -17.91 -14.80
N LEU A 308 11.09 -18.92 -14.00
CA LEU A 308 12.46 -19.16 -13.55
C LEU A 308 13.36 -19.61 -14.70
N ALA A 309 12.86 -20.47 -15.62
CA ALA A 309 13.62 -20.90 -16.79
C ALA A 309 14.00 -19.70 -17.67
N THR A 310 13.05 -18.81 -17.99
CA THR A 310 13.32 -17.60 -18.78
C THR A 310 14.31 -16.68 -18.08
N TYR A 311 14.16 -16.50 -16.74
CA TYR A 311 15.09 -15.70 -15.96
C TYR A 311 16.51 -16.27 -16.00
N PHE A 312 16.71 -17.55 -15.70
CA PHE A 312 18.05 -18.16 -15.70
C PHE A 312 18.69 -18.23 -17.06
N LEU A 313 17.90 -18.50 -18.11
CA LEU A 313 18.40 -18.46 -19.48
C LEU A 313 18.89 -17.06 -19.86
N SER A 314 18.12 -16.02 -19.51
CA SER A 314 18.49 -14.62 -19.81
C SER A 314 19.76 -14.16 -19.07
N GLN A 315 20.04 -14.71 -17.89
CA GLN A 315 21.21 -14.41 -17.08
C GLN A 315 22.40 -15.35 -17.36
N SER A 316 22.25 -16.32 -18.25
CA SER A 316 23.29 -17.30 -18.52
C SER A 316 24.57 -16.66 -19.11
N PRO A 317 25.77 -17.03 -18.65
CA PRO A 317 27.02 -16.62 -19.28
C PRO A 317 27.21 -17.26 -20.68
N ASN A 318 26.53 -18.39 -20.95
CA ASN A 318 26.55 -19.04 -22.24
C ASN A 318 25.67 -18.29 -23.25
N ILE A 319 26.29 -17.82 -24.36
CA ILE A 319 25.61 -17.00 -25.37
C ILE A 319 24.46 -17.77 -26.07
N LEU A 320 24.56 -19.07 -26.24
CA LEU A 320 23.52 -19.89 -26.88
C LEU A 320 22.30 -20.02 -25.97
N LEU A 321 22.50 -20.23 -24.65
CA LEU A 321 21.43 -20.31 -23.69
C LEU A 321 20.75 -18.94 -23.53
N ARG A 322 21.53 -17.86 -23.50
CA ARG A 322 20.97 -16.49 -23.44
C ARG A 322 20.19 -16.15 -24.70
N ALA A 323 20.68 -16.54 -25.88
CA ALA A 323 19.94 -16.40 -27.13
C ALA A 323 18.64 -17.22 -27.12
N ALA A 324 18.66 -18.47 -26.66
CA ALA A 324 17.46 -19.28 -26.50
C ALA A 324 16.44 -18.61 -25.55
N GLY A 325 16.92 -18.03 -24.44
CA GLY A 325 16.06 -17.25 -23.52
C GLY A 325 15.42 -16.04 -24.18
N ALA A 326 16.10 -15.36 -25.09
CA ALA A 326 15.58 -14.20 -25.80
C ALA A 326 14.45 -14.54 -26.80
N PHE A 327 14.37 -15.77 -27.27
CA PHE A 327 13.26 -16.25 -28.10
C PHE A 327 12.03 -16.69 -27.33
N LEU A 328 12.14 -16.88 -25.99
CA LEU A 328 10.99 -17.23 -25.16
C LEU A 328 10.15 -15.97 -24.89
N PRO A 329 8.83 -16.01 -25.16
CA PRO A 329 7.97 -14.86 -24.87
C PRO A 329 7.94 -14.58 -23.37
N GLY A 330 8.08 -13.31 -22.99
CA GLY A 330 7.91 -12.90 -21.60
C GLY A 330 6.46 -13.10 -21.14
N LEU A 331 6.29 -13.53 -19.90
CA LEU A 331 4.96 -13.62 -19.30
C LEU A 331 4.43 -12.21 -19.00
N SER A 332 3.28 -11.89 -19.58
CA SER A 332 2.59 -10.63 -19.29
C SER A 332 1.84 -10.70 -17.95
N TYR A 333 1.59 -9.53 -17.36
CA TYR A 333 0.61 -9.38 -16.29
C TYR A 333 -0.80 -9.69 -16.85
N PRO A 334 -1.68 -10.45 -16.15
CA PRO A 334 -1.52 -10.97 -14.79
C PRO A 334 -0.91 -12.38 -14.68
N VAL A 335 -0.62 -13.05 -15.81
CA VAL A 335 -0.13 -14.44 -15.82
C VAL A 335 1.19 -14.58 -15.04
N SER A 336 2.10 -13.61 -15.15
CA SER A 336 3.36 -13.60 -14.40
C SER A 336 3.19 -13.65 -12.88
N ASN A 337 2.06 -13.16 -12.36
CA ASN A 337 1.76 -13.16 -10.92
C ASN A 337 1.21 -14.49 -10.43
N LEU A 338 0.70 -15.35 -11.33
CA LEU A 338 0.14 -16.64 -10.96
C LEU A 338 1.28 -17.63 -10.64
N GLN A 339 1.87 -17.48 -9.46
CA GLN A 339 2.94 -18.32 -8.94
C GLN A 339 2.58 -18.80 -7.52
N PRO A 340 3.20 -19.89 -7.00
CA PRO A 340 2.86 -20.45 -5.69
C PRO A 340 2.94 -19.46 -4.52
N SER A 341 3.77 -18.42 -4.60
CA SER A 341 3.81 -17.37 -3.58
C SER A 341 2.50 -16.59 -3.46
N LEU A 342 1.72 -16.46 -4.55
CA LEU A 342 0.40 -15.86 -4.50
C LEU A 342 -0.53 -16.68 -3.59
N TRP A 343 -0.42 -18.03 -3.58
CA TRP A 343 -1.19 -18.89 -2.65
C TRP A 343 -0.88 -18.58 -1.19
N ASN A 344 0.38 -18.34 -0.86
CA ASN A 344 0.79 -17.98 0.50
C ASN A 344 0.21 -16.63 0.96
N LEU A 345 -0.31 -15.83 0.05
CA LEU A 345 -0.92 -14.55 0.34
C LEU A 345 -2.46 -14.60 0.26
N THR A 346 -3.02 -15.41 -0.65
CA THR A 346 -4.45 -15.36 -0.99
C THR A 346 -5.24 -16.60 -0.58
N ASN A 347 -4.59 -17.75 -0.32
CA ASN A 347 -5.27 -19.00 0.06
C ASN A 347 -5.06 -19.38 1.53
N VAL A 348 -4.78 -18.41 2.38
CA VAL A 348 -4.70 -18.55 3.83
C VAL A 348 -5.53 -17.48 4.50
N HIS A 349 -6.12 -17.80 5.65
CA HIS A 349 -6.80 -16.79 6.45
C HIS A 349 -5.78 -15.90 7.13
N LEU A 350 -5.85 -14.59 6.87
CA LEU A 350 -4.95 -13.59 7.44
C LEU A 350 -5.74 -12.60 8.29
N ILE A 351 -5.60 -12.70 9.58
CA ILE A 351 -6.23 -11.82 10.56
C ILE A 351 -5.17 -10.85 11.09
N PHE A 352 -5.30 -9.60 10.73
CA PHE A 352 -4.35 -8.56 11.12
C PHE A 352 -4.85 -7.85 12.38
N ASP A 353 -4.10 -7.98 13.47
CA ASP A 353 -4.42 -7.35 14.75
C ASP A 353 -3.97 -5.88 14.73
N SER A 354 -4.93 -4.98 14.51
CA SER A 354 -4.72 -3.53 14.49
C SER A 354 -4.99 -2.86 15.85
N SER A 355 -5.10 -3.62 16.93
CA SER A 355 -5.43 -3.09 18.26
C SER A 355 -4.44 -2.04 18.75
N ASN A 356 -3.14 -2.21 18.48
CA ASN A 356 -2.11 -1.24 18.86
C ASN A 356 -2.28 0.09 18.12
N ALA A 357 -2.61 0.07 16.82
CA ALA A 357 -2.85 1.32 16.07
C ALA A 357 -4.12 2.03 16.57
N ARG A 358 -5.15 1.29 16.94
CA ARG A 358 -6.43 1.82 17.44
C ARG A 358 -6.38 2.26 18.91
N ALA A 359 -5.43 1.77 19.68
CA ALA A 359 -5.27 2.16 21.07
C ALA A 359 -5.12 3.68 21.19
N ARG A 360 -5.62 4.23 22.32
CA ARG A 360 -5.53 5.66 22.60
C ARG A 360 -4.08 6.12 22.71
N PRO A 361 -3.77 7.38 22.42
CA PRO A 361 -2.44 7.97 22.57
C PRO A 361 -1.79 7.71 23.94
N GLU A 362 -2.55 7.80 25.00
CA GLU A 362 -2.08 7.59 26.38
C GLU A 362 -1.64 6.14 26.65
N ALA A 363 -2.19 5.20 25.88
CA ALA A 363 -1.79 3.79 25.90
C ALA A 363 -0.67 3.45 24.90
N GLY A 364 -0.08 4.45 24.25
CA GLY A 364 0.98 4.25 23.24
C GLY A 364 0.46 3.81 21.88
N GLY A 365 -0.81 4.06 21.56
CA GLY A 365 -1.39 3.84 20.26
C GLY A 365 -1.36 5.09 19.37
N LEU A 366 -1.88 4.94 18.13
CA LEU A 366 -2.04 6.05 17.20
C LEU A 366 -3.35 6.81 17.38
N GLY A 367 -4.32 6.26 18.12
CA GLY A 367 -5.70 6.77 18.11
C GLY A 367 -6.35 6.63 16.73
N TYR A 368 -5.93 5.63 15.94
CA TYR A 368 -6.42 5.41 14.59
C TYR A 368 -7.86 4.91 14.58
N GLU A 369 -8.75 5.68 14.00
CA GLU A 369 -10.15 5.32 13.77
C GLU A 369 -10.41 5.26 12.25
N PRO A 370 -10.55 4.05 11.66
CA PRO A 370 -10.82 3.92 10.23
C PRO A 370 -12.18 4.50 9.86
N LEU A 371 -12.29 5.12 8.69
CA LEU A 371 -13.47 5.83 8.20
C LEU A 371 -14.63 4.89 7.89
N TRP A 372 -14.33 3.69 7.37
CA TRP A 372 -15.31 2.68 6.95
C TRP A 372 -14.78 1.26 7.06
N THR A 373 -15.71 0.32 6.93
CA THR A 373 -15.44 -1.12 6.79
C THR A 373 -14.98 -1.44 5.36
N SER A 374 -14.41 -2.61 5.16
CA SER A 374 -13.96 -3.04 3.82
C SER A 374 -15.11 -3.08 2.80
N LEU A 375 -16.31 -3.52 3.18
CA LEU A 375 -17.44 -3.55 2.28
C LEU A 375 -17.96 -2.14 1.95
N GLU A 376 -18.03 -1.23 2.93
CA GLU A 376 -18.37 0.17 2.68
C GLU A 376 -17.35 0.85 1.76
N GLY A 377 -16.05 0.60 1.97
CA GLY A 377 -14.99 1.13 1.12
C GLY A 377 -15.07 0.58 -0.31
N ILE A 378 -15.42 -0.70 -0.50
CA ILE A 378 -15.67 -1.27 -1.84
C ILE A 378 -16.90 -0.62 -2.50
N CYS A 379 -17.96 -0.37 -1.74
CA CYS A 379 -19.13 0.35 -2.25
C CYS A 379 -18.74 1.75 -2.72
N GLN A 380 -17.94 2.47 -1.93
CA GLN A 380 -17.44 3.80 -2.28
C GLN A 380 -16.58 3.77 -3.55
N LEU A 381 -15.67 2.81 -3.67
CA LEU A 381 -14.84 2.63 -4.86
C LEU A 381 -15.67 2.36 -6.12
N MET A 382 -16.74 1.56 -6.01
CA MET A 382 -17.66 1.27 -7.12
C MET A 382 -18.41 2.54 -7.57
N LEU A 383 -18.91 3.33 -6.64
CA LEU A 383 -19.58 4.61 -6.94
C LEU A 383 -18.62 5.59 -7.63
N ASP A 384 -17.38 5.69 -7.16
CA ASP A 384 -16.37 6.53 -7.78
C ASP A 384 -16.00 6.04 -9.20
N TYR A 385 -15.95 4.74 -9.41
CA TYR A 385 -15.69 4.15 -10.73
C TYR A 385 -16.83 4.43 -11.72
N GLN A 386 -18.07 4.25 -11.30
CA GLN A 386 -19.26 4.52 -12.12
C GLN A 386 -19.35 6.02 -12.49
N SER A 387 -19.11 6.91 -11.51
CA SER A 387 -19.15 8.36 -11.74
C SER A 387 -18.10 8.81 -12.78
N ARG A 388 -16.90 8.21 -12.75
CA ARG A 388 -15.84 8.52 -13.74
C ARG A 388 -16.20 8.03 -15.13
N ARG A 389 -16.77 6.83 -15.27
CA ARG A 389 -17.20 6.33 -16.58
C ARG A 389 -18.23 7.23 -17.23
N VAL A 390 -19.22 7.72 -16.48
CA VAL A 390 -20.23 8.65 -16.99
C VAL A 390 -19.58 9.94 -17.53
N VAL A 391 -18.56 10.47 -16.85
CA VAL A 391 -17.82 11.66 -17.30
C VAL A 391 -17.00 11.37 -18.55
N ASP A 392 -16.30 10.24 -18.61
CA ASP A 392 -15.47 9.85 -19.75
C ASP A 392 -16.34 9.56 -20.99
N ASP A 393 -17.48 8.90 -20.83
CA ASP A 393 -18.45 8.64 -21.90
C ASP A 393 -19.11 9.96 -22.42
N ALA A 394 -19.36 10.91 -21.53
CA ALA A 394 -19.87 12.23 -21.90
C ALA A 394 -18.85 13.07 -22.70
N HIS A 395 -17.55 12.92 -22.38
CA HIS A 395 -16.47 13.60 -23.13
C HIS A 395 -16.16 12.91 -24.47
N SER A 396 -16.33 11.61 -24.57
CA SER A 396 -16.09 10.83 -25.80
C SER A 396 -17.24 10.94 -26.81
N SER A 397 -18.46 11.17 -26.34
CA SER A 397 -19.67 11.27 -27.17
C SER A 397 -19.94 12.67 -27.70
N GLY A 398 -18.98 13.60 -27.70
CA GLY A 398 -19.00 14.97 -28.27
C GLY A 398 -20.26 15.44 -29.01
N GLY A 399 -21.44 15.38 -28.39
CA GLY A 399 -22.72 15.72 -29.03
C GLY A 399 -23.77 16.05 -27.98
N GLN A 400 -24.40 17.21 -28.19
CA GLN A 400 -25.52 17.76 -27.45
C GLN A 400 -26.52 16.68 -26.97
N GLY A 401 -26.59 16.49 -25.68
CA GLY A 401 -27.61 15.64 -25.03
C GLY A 401 -27.92 16.16 -23.65
N SER A 402 -29.13 16.66 -23.49
CA SER A 402 -29.74 17.18 -22.27
C SER A 402 -29.38 16.35 -21.01
N LEU A 403 -28.83 17.02 -20.02
CA LEU A 403 -28.64 16.51 -18.66
C LEU A 403 -30.01 16.17 -18.03
N ALA A 404 -30.35 14.90 -18.02
CA ALA A 404 -31.34 14.37 -17.09
C ALA A 404 -30.65 14.14 -15.75
N THR A 405 -30.78 15.10 -14.85
CA THR A 405 -30.39 14.98 -13.45
C THR A 405 -31.37 14.05 -12.72
N SER A 406 -31.01 12.79 -12.57
CA SER A 406 -31.70 11.92 -11.61
C SER A 406 -30.68 11.08 -10.84
N GLY A 407 -30.48 11.43 -9.57
CA GLY A 407 -30.10 10.49 -8.54
C GLY A 407 -28.68 10.45 -8.02
N VAL A 408 -28.05 11.58 -7.65
CA VAL A 408 -26.80 11.54 -6.83
C VAL A 408 -26.78 12.58 -5.69
N PRO A 409 -27.79 12.68 -4.81
CA PRO A 409 -27.66 13.50 -3.60
C PRO A 409 -27.04 12.74 -2.40
N HIS A 410 -27.17 11.39 -2.32
CA HIS A 410 -26.78 10.64 -1.13
C HIS A 410 -25.31 10.24 -1.07
N ALA A 411 -24.65 9.99 -2.21
CA ALA A 411 -23.23 9.62 -2.23
C ALA A 411 -22.33 10.79 -1.84
N GLN A 412 -22.63 12.01 -2.35
CA GLN A 412 -21.91 13.22 -1.95
C GLN A 412 -22.08 13.55 -0.45
N ALA A 413 -23.25 13.26 0.13
CA ALA A 413 -23.51 13.47 1.57
C ALA A 413 -22.71 12.48 2.44
N GLY A 414 -22.49 11.24 2.00
CA GLY A 414 -21.67 10.25 2.68
C GLY A 414 -20.18 10.61 2.69
N VAL A 415 -19.65 11.01 1.54
CA VAL A 415 -18.27 11.51 1.39
C VAL A 415 -18.06 12.77 2.22
N LYS A 416 -19.00 13.71 2.15
CA LYS A 416 -18.95 14.96 2.94
C LYS A 416 -18.97 14.68 4.44
N ARG A 417 -19.81 13.75 4.93
CA ARG A 417 -19.82 13.33 6.34
C ARG A 417 -18.53 12.61 6.76
N GLY A 418 -17.95 11.77 5.90
CA GLY A 418 -16.65 11.12 6.16
C GLY A 418 -15.52 12.14 6.22
N LEU A 419 -15.48 13.09 5.29
CA LEU A 419 -14.51 14.18 5.27
C LEU A 419 -14.72 15.17 6.43
N GLU A 420 -15.96 15.49 6.80
CA GLU A 420 -16.28 16.33 7.96
C GLU A 420 -15.90 15.62 9.27
N LYS A 421 -16.07 14.30 9.37
CA LYS A 421 -15.63 13.50 10.51
C LYS A 421 -14.12 13.45 10.62
N ALA A 422 -13.40 13.28 9.52
CA ALA A 422 -11.93 13.34 9.45
C ALA A 422 -11.43 14.76 9.79
N GLY A 423 -12.07 15.80 9.26
CA GLY A 423 -11.76 17.20 9.56
C GLY A 423 -12.07 17.58 11.02
N SER A 424 -13.15 17.05 11.59
CA SER A 424 -13.53 17.26 12.99
C SER A 424 -12.55 16.62 13.97
N ILE A 425 -12.05 15.41 13.65
CA ILE A 425 -11.02 14.73 14.45
C ILE A 425 -9.72 15.55 14.41
N ALA A 426 -9.31 16.02 13.24
CA ALA A 426 -8.12 16.87 13.08
C ALA A 426 -8.26 18.22 13.80
N THR A 427 -9.43 18.87 13.75
CA THR A 427 -9.68 20.17 14.42
C THR A 427 -9.89 20.03 15.93
N HIS A 428 -10.41 18.89 16.41
CA HIS A 428 -10.53 18.64 17.85
C HIS A 428 -9.17 18.44 18.49
N SER A 429 -8.27 17.74 17.81
CA SER A 429 -6.86 17.57 18.23
C SER A 429 -6.10 18.91 18.24
N LEU A 430 -6.36 19.81 17.29
CA LEU A 430 -5.76 21.16 17.24
C LEU A 430 -6.30 22.13 18.29
N ARG A 431 -7.55 21.97 18.79
CA ARG A 431 -8.10 22.79 19.86
C ARG A 431 -7.59 22.44 21.26
N ILE A 432 -7.02 21.25 21.44
CA ILE A 432 -6.39 20.82 22.70
C ILE A 432 -4.93 21.31 22.78
N ALA A 433 -4.36 21.78 21.66
CA ALA A 433 -2.96 22.27 21.55
C ALA A 433 -2.82 23.82 21.56
N LYS A 434 -3.86 24.56 22.00
CA LYS A 434 -3.78 26.00 22.27
C LYS A 434 -3.89 26.27 23.81
#